data_b1c55cfa981c95ac3b51e4b6367e5734
#
_entry.id   b1c55cfa981c95ac3b51e4b6367e5734
#
_cell.length_a   1.000
_cell.length_b   1.000
_cell.length_c   1.000
_cell.angle_alpha   90.00
_cell.angle_beta   90.00
_cell.angle_gamma   90.00
#
_symmetry.space_group_name_H-M   'P 1'
#
loop_
_entity.id
_entity.type
_entity.pdbx_description
1 polymer ?
#
loop_
_entity_poly.entity_id
_entity_poly.type
_entity_poly.pdbx_seq_one_letter_code
_entity_poly.pdbx_strand_id
1 'polypeptide(L)'
;MTRSPDLIPLGEFKPSDQWQTHVNSIFYGIKGPEIHNHFQTYVSLDHRLAHALAEDFFKHTVGKQPEGLVWTIQEWGVGNGNLAACFLSRLQEIDFNKQVYPFIHYILCDESEEILKGTQANPRLQQHEGRFSTVRIDAEHLDCFRPKSVTKIISNEIWDDLATKVLLKHENQFYEE
;
A
#
# COMPACT_ATOMS: atom_id res chain seq x y z
N MET A 1 36.32 -21.61 0.89
CA MET A 1 35.71 -21.17 2.16
C MET A 1 34.39 -20.50 1.81
N THR A 2 33.30 -21.22 1.94
CA THR A 2 31.93 -20.67 1.79
C THR A 2 31.68 -19.76 3.00
N ARG A 3 31.52 -18.48 2.77
CA ARG A 3 31.01 -17.58 3.83
C ARG A 3 29.70 -18.16 4.35
N SER A 4 29.62 -18.41 5.65
CA SER A 4 28.35 -18.65 6.31
C SER A 4 27.42 -17.47 5.94
N PRO A 5 26.14 -17.71 5.63
CA PRO A 5 25.20 -16.62 5.46
C PRO A 5 25.25 -15.76 6.72
N ASP A 6 25.30 -14.44 6.54
CA ASP A 6 25.29 -13.50 7.67
C ASP A 6 24.01 -13.74 8.46
N LEU A 7 24.14 -14.37 9.63
CA LEU A 7 23.00 -14.62 10.51
C LEU A 7 22.60 -13.29 11.15
N ILE A 8 21.37 -12.89 10.89
CA ILE A 8 20.77 -11.72 11.54
C ILE A 8 20.14 -12.18 12.85
N PRO A 9 20.62 -11.71 14.01
CA PRO A 9 20.01 -12.08 15.28
C PRO A 9 18.59 -11.47 15.37
N LEU A 10 17.59 -12.32 15.57
CA LEU A 10 16.20 -11.91 15.66
C LEU A 10 15.80 -11.40 17.05
N GLY A 11 16.62 -11.65 18.09
CA GLY A 11 16.34 -11.23 19.44
C GLY A 11 15.72 -12.33 20.33
N GLU A 12 15.01 -11.93 21.39
CA GLU A 12 14.41 -12.84 22.36
C GLU A 12 13.09 -13.43 21.87
N PHE A 13 12.65 -14.55 22.44
CA PHE A 13 11.35 -15.16 22.14
C PHE A 13 10.18 -14.19 22.38
N LYS A 14 9.26 -14.16 21.43
CA LYS A 14 8.05 -13.33 21.43
C LYS A 14 6.85 -14.13 20.94
N PRO A 15 5.63 -13.72 21.24
CA PRO A 15 4.43 -14.26 20.59
C PRO A 15 4.50 -14.18 19.06
N SER A 16 3.82 -15.10 18.36
CA SER A 16 3.93 -15.25 16.90
C SER A 16 3.56 -13.98 16.13
N ASP A 17 2.53 -13.26 16.57
CA ASP A 17 2.10 -11.99 16.00
C ASP A 17 3.21 -10.91 16.11
N GLN A 18 3.87 -10.82 17.24
CA GLN A 18 4.98 -9.90 17.44
C GLN A 18 6.24 -10.30 16.68
N TRP A 19 6.46 -11.60 16.45
CA TRP A 19 7.57 -12.07 15.65
C TRP A 19 7.43 -11.70 14.19
N GLN A 20 6.26 -11.88 13.61
CA GLN A 20 6.01 -11.57 12.20
C GLN A 20 6.29 -10.10 11.93
N THR A 21 5.69 -9.19 12.68
CA THR A 21 5.93 -7.75 12.56
C THR A 21 7.41 -7.40 12.76
N HIS A 22 8.09 -8.02 13.74
CA HIS A 22 9.49 -7.76 14.01
C HIS A 22 10.40 -8.22 12.87
N VAL A 23 10.17 -9.41 12.32
CA VAL A 23 10.96 -9.95 11.19
C VAL A 23 10.75 -9.11 9.95
N ASN A 24 9.50 -8.76 9.63
CA ASN A 24 9.17 -7.91 8.49
C ASN A 24 9.82 -6.53 8.61
N SER A 25 9.74 -5.90 9.76
CA SER A 25 10.39 -4.59 10.02
C SER A 25 11.90 -4.63 9.77
N ILE A 26 12.58 -5.68 10.27
CA ILE A 26 14.02 -5.86 10.01
C ILE A 26 14.27 -6.08 8.51
N PHE A 27 13.51 -6.96 7.89
CA PHE A 27 13.71 -7.34 6.49
C PHE A 27 13.50 -6.15 5.54
N TYR A 28 12.37 -5.44 5.68
CA TYR A 28 12.08 -4.25 4.88
C TYR A 28 13.05 -3.10 5.16
N GLY A 29 13.49 -2.94 6.42
CA GLY A 29 14.49 -1.95 6.79
C GLY A 29 15.88 -2.20 6.17
N ILE A 30 16.28 -3.48 6.03
CA ILE A 30 17.56 -3.85 5.42
C ILE A 30 17.50 -3.79 3.89
N LYS A 31 16.41 -4.28 3.30
CA LYS A 31 16.27 -4.39 1.85
C LYS A 31 15.83 -3.10 1.19
N GLY A 32 15.00 -2.31 1.87
CA GLY A 32 14.46 -1.08 1.32
C GLY A 32 13.92 -1.26 -0.11
N PRO A 33 14.17 -0.32 -1.04
CA PRO A 33 13.71 -0.42 -2.43
C PRO A 33 14.28 -1.62 -3.21
N GLU A 34 15.39 -2.21 -2.78
CA GLU A 34 15.97 -3.39 -3.44
C GLU A 34 15.10 -4.64 -3.28
N ILE A 35 14.13 -4.63 -2.38
CA ILE A 35 13.18 -5.73 -2.21
C ILE A 35 12.48 -6.08 -3.50
N HIS A 36 12.20 -5.10 -4.35
CA HIS A 36 11.54 -5.30 -5.64
C HIS A 36 12.39 -6.09 -6.65
N ASN A 37 13.69 -6.26 -6.40
CA ASN A 37 14.55 -7.13 -7.20
C ASN A 37 14.39 -8.62 -6.83
N HIS A 38 13.83 -8.90 -5.67
CA HIS A 38 13.67 -10.25 -5.12
C HIS A 38 12.22 -10.70 -5.04
N PHE A 39 11.31 -9.77 -4.73
CA PHE A 39 9.88 -10.01 -4.60
C PHE A 39 9.12 -9.03 -5.48
N GLN A 40 8.50 -9.57 -6.52
CA GLN A 40 7.69 -8.80 -7.45
C GLN A 40 6.27 -9.33 -7.40
N THR A 41 5.37 -8.47 -6.98
CA THR A 41 3.95 -8.76 -7.06
C THR A 41 3.43 -8.53 -8.47
N TYR A 42 2.29 -9.09 -8.79
CA TYR A 42 1.65 -8.85 -10.10
C TYR A 42 1.50 -7.36 -10.40
N VAL A 43 1.06 -6.57 -9.42
CA VAL A 43 0.82 -5.13 -9.59
C VAL A 43 2.08 -4.29 -9.68
N SER A 44 3.22 -4.79 -9.24
CA SER A 44 4.49 -4.05 -9.32
C SER A 44 5.02 -3.91 -10.75
N LEU A 45 4.57 -4.75 -11.68
CA LEU A 45 4.99 -4.78 -13.07
C LEU A 45 3.85 -4.59 -14.07
N ASP A 46 2.63 -4.95 -13.71
CA ASP A 46 1.48 -4.98 -14.61
C ASP A 46 0.52 -3.81 -14.34
N HIS A 47 -0.17 -3.36 -15.37
CA HIS A 47 -1.08 -2.24 -15.31
C HIS A 47 -2.58 -2.63 -15.27
N ARG A 48 -2.91 -3.88 -15.58
CA ARG A 48 -4.31 -4.29 -15.82
C ARG A 48 -5.22 -4.10 -14.61
N LEU A 49 -4.74 -4.44 -13.41
CA LEU A 49 -5.52 -4.21 -12.19
C LEU A 49 -5.73 -2.72 -11.94
N ALA A 50 -4.66 -1.93 -12.06
CA ALA A 50 -4.72 -0.48 -11.88
C ALA A 50 -5.69 0.19 -12.86
N HIS A 51 -5.66 -0.22 -14.12
CA HIS A 51 -6.57 0.28 -15.15
C HIS A 51 -8.02 -0.08 -14.86
N ALA A 52 -8.30 -1.34 -14.48
CA ALA A 52 -9.65 -1.77 -14.11
C ALA A 52 -10.18 -1.00 -12.89
N LEU A 53 -9.34 -0.77 -11.88
CA LEU A 53 -9.70 0.02 -10.70
C LEU A 53 -9.95 1.49 -11.05
N ALA A 54 -9.18 2.08 -11.96
CA ALA A 54 -9.36 3.46 -12.42
C ALA A 54 -10.65 3.61 -13.23
N GLU A 55 -10.95 2.68 -14.12
CA GLU A 55 -12.19 2.67 -14.91
C GLU A 55 -13.43 2.49 -14.03
N ASP A 56 -13.37 1.57 -13.06
CA ASP A 56 -14.42 1.38 -12.08
C ASP A 56 -14.65 2.65 -11.24
N PHE A 57 -13.56 3.24 -10.76
CA PHE A 57 -13.61 4.49 -10.00
C PHE A 57 -14.23 5.63 -10.83
N PHE A 58 -13.78 5.82 -12.06
CA PHE A 58 -14.31 6.83 -12.97
C PHE A 58 -15.81 6.65 -13.20
N LYS A 59 -16.25 5.43 -13.51
CA LYS A 59 -17.66 5.09 -13.73
C LYS A 59 -18.53 5.45 -12.53
N HIS A 60 -18.01 5.30 -11.31
CA HIS A 60 -18.77 5.59 -10.09
C HIS A 60 -18.73 7.06 -9.66
N THR A 61 -17.78 7.86 -10.17
CA THR A 61 -17.56 9.25 -9.74
C THR A 61 -17.90 10.28 -10.81
N VAL A 62 -17.82 9.93 -12.09
CA VAL A 62 -18.15 10.86 -13.19
C VAL A 62 -19.58 11.42 -13.05
N GLY A 63 -19.71 12.73 -13.21
CA GLY A 63 -20.99 13.44 -13.03
C GLY A 63 -21.39 13.68 -11.57
N LYS A 64 -20.54 13.30 -10.61
CA LYS A 64 -20.75 13.56 -9.17
C LYS A 64 -19.73 14.58 -8.66
N GLN A 65 -20.01 15.12 -7.49
CA GLN A 65 -19.06 15.93 -6.73
C GLN A 65 -18.52 15.12 -5.55
N PRO A 66 -17.24 15.31 -5.17
CA PRO A 66 -16.74 14.72 -3.93
C PRO A 66 -17.50 15.29 -2.71
N GLU A 67 -17.66 14.48 -1.67
CA GLU A 67 -18.28 14.95 -0.40
C GLU A 67 -17.44 16.04 0.29
N GLY A 68 -16.14 16.12 -0.03
CA GLY A 68 -15.21 17.16 0.40
C GLY A 68 -14.72 17.98 -0.77
N LEU A 69 -13.45 18.41 -0.72
CA LEU A 69 -12.81 19.17 -1.80
C LEU A 69 -12.27 18.25 -2.92
N VAL A 70 -11.95 17.01 -2.57
CA VAL A 70 -11.31 16.04 -3.45
C VAL A 70 -11.82 14.61 -3.19
N TRP A 71 -11.68 13.76 -4.19
CA TRP A 71 -11.79 12.32 -4.06
C TRP A 71 -10.50 11.76 -3.43
N THR A 72 -10.57 11.29 -2.21
CA THR A 72 -9.42 10.74 -1.51
C THR A 72 -9.33 9.23 -1.73
N ILE A 73 -8.21 8.77 -2.28
CA ILE A 73 -7.89 7.35 -2.44
C ILE A 73 -6.70 7.04 -1.55
N GLN A 74 -6.74 5.94 -0.81
CA GLN A 74 -5.61 5.43 -0.06
C GLN A 74 -5.14 4.11 -0.64
N GLU A 75 -3.85 3.96 -0.86
CA GLU A 75 -3.18 2.71 -1.17
C GLU A 75 -2.27 2.32 0.00
N TRP A 76 -2.44 1.11 0.49
CA TRP A 76 -1.69 0.56 1.61
C TRP A 76 -0.74 -0.52 1.11
N GLY A 77 0.55 -0.47 1.55
CA GLY A 77 1.59 -1.34 1.02
C GLY A 77 1.96 -0.97 -0.42
N VAL A 78 2.45 0.26 -0.60
CA VAL A 78 2.57 0.90 -1.93
C VAL A 78 3.67 0.34 -2.82
N GLY A 79 4.59 -0.43 -2.25
CA GLY A 79 5.68 -1.04 -3.00
C GLY A 79 6.47 -0.03 -3.85
N ASN A 80 6.58 -0.30 -5.15
CA ASN A 80 7.29 0.60 -6.08
C ASN A 80 6.42 1.73 -6.68
N GLY A 81 5.17 1.85 -6.25
CA GLY A 81 4.23 2.87 -6.72
C GLY A 81 3.67 2.65 -8.12
N ASN A 82 3.89 1.48 -8.73
CA ASN A 82 3.42 1.20 -10.08
C ASN A 82 1.89 1.18 -10.17
N LEU A 83 1.19 0.65 -9.14
CA LEU A 83 -0.27 0.60 -9.14
C LEU A 83 -0.85 2.02 -9.14
N ALA A 84 -0.39 2.90 -8.25
CA ALA A 84 -0.80 4.30 -8.20
C ALA A 84 -0.51 5.04 -9.52
N ALA A 85 0.71 4.87 -10.06
CA ALA A 85 1.11 5.52 -11.31
C ALA A 85 0.22 5.09 -12.49
N CYS A 86 -0.05 3.79 -12.61
CA CYS A 86 -0.92 3.26 -13.67
C CYS A 86 -2.38 3.68 -13.48
N PHE A 87 -2.86 3.70 -12.23
CA PHE A 87 -4.21 4.16 -11.88
C PHE A 87 -4.41 5.63 -12.28
N LEU A 88 -3.51 6.51 -11.84
CA LEU A 88 -3.60 7.94 -12.12
C LEU A 88 -3.47 8.24 -13.62
N SER A 89 -2.55 7.56 -14.31
CA SER A 89 -2.38 7.70 -15.75
C SER A 89 -3.66 7.29 -16.50
N ARG A 90 -4.24 6.13 -16.14
CA ARG A 90 -5.47 5.66 -16.78
C ARG A 90 -6.65 6.58 -16.51
N LEU A 91 -6.79 7.04 -15.26
CA LEU A 91 -7.85 7.98 -14.90
C LEU A 91 -7.73 9.29 -15.67
N GLN A 92 -6.50 9.83 -15.81
CA GLN A 92 -6.24 11.03 -16.60
C GLN A 92 -6.58 10.84 -18.06
N GLU A 93 -6.26 9.67 -18.62
CA GLU A 93 -6.54 9.32 -20.02
C GLU A 93 -8.04 9.26 -20.33
N ILE A 94 -8.84 8.64 -19.44
CA ILE A 94 -10.29 8.45 -19.69
C ILE A 94 -11.14 9.65 -19.30
N ASP A 95 -10.63 10.54 -18.47
CA ASP A 95 -11.33 11.74 -18.00
C ASP A 95 -11.16 12.93 -18.97
N PHE A 96 -11.62 12.79 -20.22
CA PHE A 96 -11.50 13.82 -21.25
C PHE A 96 -12.09 15.18 -20.84
N ASN A 97 -13.15 15.16 -20.02
CA ASN A 97 -13.86 16.36 -19.57
C ASN A 97 -13.30 16.94 -18.29
N LYS A 98 -12.25 16.35 -17.72
CA LYS A 98 -11.60 16.81 -16.47
C LYS A 98 -12.56 16.92 -15.28
N GLN A 99 -13.48 15.97 -15.16
CA GLN A 99 -14.51 15.97 -14.11
C GLN A 99 -14.09 15.26 -12.83
N VAL A 100 -13.10 14.35 -12.91
CA VAL A 100 -12.69 13.49 -11.80
C VAL A 100 -11.20 13.68 -11.49
N TYR A 101 -10.32 13.49 -12.48
CA TYR A 101 -8.87 13.52 -12.26
C TYR A 101 -8.35 14.81 -11.59
N PRO A 102 -8.81 16.04 -11.94
CA PRO A 102 -8.36 17.25 -11.26
C PRO A 102 -8.70 17.31 -9.77
N PHE A 103 -9.64 16.52 -9.33
CA PHE A 103 -10.15 16.47 -7.95
C PHE A 103 -9.69 15.22 -7.20
N ILE A 104 -8.69 14.49 -7.70
CA ILE A 104 -8.09 13.36 -7.01
C ILE A 104 -7.01 13.82 -6.03
N HIS A 105 -7.00 13.19 -4.86
CA HIS A 105 -5.87 13.12 -3.96
C HIS A 105 -5.58 11.67 -3.60
N TYR A 106 -4.44 11.15 -4.08
CA TYR A 106 -4.01 9.76 -3.88
C TYR A 106 -2.99 9.71 -2.75
N ILE A 107 -3.30 9.01 -1.66
CA ILE A 107 -2.45 8.89 -0.48
C ILE A 107 -1.77 7.53 -0.50
N LEU A 108 -0.46 7.54 -0.55
CA LEU A 108 0.40 6.37 -0.56
C LEU A 108 0.85 6.08 0.87
N CYS A 109 0.35 4.97 1.44
CA CYS A 109 0.57 4.59 2.84
C CYS A 109 1.51 3.39 2.92
N ASP A 110 2.57 3.52 3.72
CA ASP A 110 3.51 2.44 4.01
C ASP A 110 4.18 2.69 5.36
N GLU A 111 4.61 1.66 6.06
CA GLU A 111 5.37 1.82 7.31
C GLU A 111 6.85 2.14 7.05
N SER A 112 7.38 1.69 5.89
CA SER A 112 8.77 1.87 5.50
C SER A 112 9.01 3.21 4.83
N GLU A 113 9.78 4.07 5.49
CA GLU A 113 10.22 5.34 4.91
C GLU A 113 11.04 5.14 3.64
N GLU A 114 11.83 4.07 3.56
CA GLU A 114 12.67 3.76 2.41
C GLU A 114 11.84 3.35 1.19
N ILE A 115 10.77 2.56 1.40
CA ILE A 115 9.79 2.24 0.35
C ILE A 115 9.14 3.52 -0.16
N LEU A 116 8.66 4.39 0.74
CA LEU A 116 8.02 5.65 0.35
C LEU A 116 8.96 6.57 -0.43
N LYS A 117 10.24 6.65 -0.06
CA LYS A 117 11.25 7.39 -0.83
C LYS A 117 11.43 6.83 -2.23
N GLY A 118 11.51 5.49 -2.35
CA GLY A 118 11.57 4.81 -3.65
C GLY A 118 10.34 5.06 -4.51
N THR A 119 9.17 4.99 -3.89
CA THR A 119 7.87 5.28 -4.54
C THR A 119 7.81 6.72 -5.05
N GLN A 120 8.19 7.69 -4.23
CA GLN A 120 8.26 9.11 -4.65
C GLN A 120 9.22 9.34 -5.80
N ALA A 121 10.30 8.58 -5.89
CA ALA A 121 11.28 8.66 -6.97
C ALA A 121 10.80 8.01 -8.28
N ASN A 122 9.64 7.34 -8.30
CA ASN A 122 9.10 6.69 -9.50
C ASN A 122 8.76 7.74 -10.58
N PRO A 123 9.44 7.75 -11.75
CA PRO A 123 9.25 8.80 -12.76
C PRO A 123 7.84 8.85 -13.35
N ARG A 124 7.13 7.71 -13.36
CA ARG A 124 5.75 7.64 -13.85
C ARG A 124 4.79 8.28 -12.85
N LEU A 125 5.03 8.11 -11.56
CA LEU A 125 4.23 8.72 -10.52
C LEU A 125 4.48 10.23 -10.45
N GLN A 126 5.71 10.69 -10.65
CA GLN A 126 6.07 12.11 -10.68
C GLN A 126 5.34 12.92 -11.77
N GLN A 127 4.88 12.27 -12.85
CA GLN A 127 4.02 12.92 -13.85
C GLN A 127 2.68 13.39 -13.28
N HIS A 128 2.32 12.90 -12.10
CA HIS A 128 1.09 13.24 -11.38
C HIS A 128 1.36 14.10 -10.13
N GLU A 129 2.45 14.86 -10.13
CA GLU A 129 2.78 15.78 -9.03
C GLU A 129 1.58 16.67 -8.67
N GLY A 130 1.35 16.86 -7.37
CA GLY A 130 0.19 17.58 -6.85
C GLY A 130 -1.10 16.76 -6.79
N ARG A 131 -1.11 15.51 -7.25
CA ARG A 131 -2.24 14.57 -7.17
C ARG A 131 -2.03 13.46 -6.14
N PHE A 132 -0.84 13.35 -5.58
CA PHE A 132 -0.55 12.34 -4.57
C PHE A 132 0.26 12.92 -3.41
N SER A 133 0.24 12.22 -2.31
CA SER A 133 1.14 12.41 -1.16
C SER A 133 1.52 11.05 -0.58
N THR A 134 2.59 11.01 0.21
CA THR A 134 3.02 9.84 0.94
C THR A 134 2.80 10.03 2.43
N VAL A 135 2.40 8.99 3.12
CA VAL A 135 2.20 8.96 4.56
C VAL A 135 2.89 7.72 5.12
N ARG A 136 3.84 7.95 6.02
CA ARG A 136 4.43 6.86 6.80
C ARG A 136 3.46 6.47 7.90
N ILE A 137 2.94 5.26 7.84
CA ILE A 137 1.94 4.77 8.78
C ILE A 137 1.95 3.25 8.81
N ASP A 138 1.78 2.71 10.00
CA ASP A 138 1.52 1.31 10.23
C ASP A 138 0.03 1.01 10.02
N ALA A 139 -0.27 -0.05 9.27
CA ALA A 139 -1.64 -0.49 8.99
C ALA A 139 -2.44 -0.91 10.25
N GLU A 140 -1.77 -1.15 11.35
CA GLU A 140 -2.43 -1.41 12.65
C GLU A 140 -2.94 -0.13 13.35
N HIS A 141 -2.55 1.07 12.86
CA HIS A 141 -2.87 2.37 13.46
C HIS A 141 -3.78 3.21 12.57
N LEU A 142 -5.02 2.76 12.38
CA LEU A 142 -5.99 3.42 11.48
C LEU A 142 -6.69 4.64 12.08
N ASP A 143 -6.59 4.86 13.37
CA ASP A 143 -7.25 5.94 14.11
C ASP A 143 -6.73 7.35 13.78
N CYS A 144 -5.59 7.45 13.12
CA CYS A 144 -5.04 8.72 12.62
C CYS A 144 -5.84 9.33 11.46
N PHE A 145 -6.70 8.56 10.79
CA PHE A 145 -7.54 9.06 9.72
C PHE A 145 -8.93 9.45 10.23
N ARG A 146 -9.38 10.62 9.78
CA ARG A 146 -10.73 11.08 10.10
C ARG A 146 -11.77 10.11 9.51
N PRO A 147 -12.76 9.67 10.29
CA PRO A 147 -13.85 8.84 9.76
C PRO A 147 -14.52 9.48 8.54
N LYS A 148 -14.83 8.68 7.53
CA LYS A 148 -15.47 9.09 6.27
C LYS A 148 -14.64 10.08 5.42
N SER A 149 -13.33 10.17 5.63
CA SER A 149 -12.45 11.05 4.83
C SER A 149 -11.91 10.41 3.57
N VAL A 150 -12.16 9.12 3.36
CA VAL A 150 -11.60 8.32 2.26
C VAL A 150 -12.72 7.81 1.36
N THR A 151 -12.55 7.99 0.07
CA THR A 151 -13.50 7.53 -0.94
C THR A 151 -13.25 6.09 -1.36
N LYS A 152 -11.99 5.70 -1.49
CA LYS A 152 -11.58 4.34 -1.88
C LYS A 152 -10.30 3.95 -1.14
N ILE A 153 -10.27 2.72 -0.65
CA ILE A 153 -9.07 2.09 -0.09
C ILE A 153 -8.66 0.98 -1.05
N ILE A 154 -7.37 0.92 -1.34
CA ILE A 154 -6.74 -0.12 -2.15
C ILE A 154 -5.65 -0.76 -1.29
N SER A 155 -5.66 -2.08 -1.19
CA SER A 155 -4.60 -2.86 -0.57
C SER A 155 -4.38 -4.11 -1.40
N ASN A 156 -3.16 -4.38 -1.78
CA ASN A 156 -2.80 -5.55 -2.56
C ASN A 156 -1.59 -6.23 -1.95
N GLU A 157 -1.74 -7.51 -1.59
CA GLU A 157 -0.65 -8.32 -1.01
C GLU A 157 0.03 -7.67 0.21
N ILE A 158 -0.77 -7.18 1.17
CA ILE A 158 -0.31 -6.60 2.43
C ILE A 158 -0.74 -7.46 3.63
N TRP A 159 -1.83 -8.22 3.51
CA TRP A 159 -2.45 -8.90 4.63
C TRP A 159 -1.59 -10.02 5.23
N ASP A 160 -0.75 -10.62 4.43
CA ASP A 160 0.22 -11.64 4.83
C ASP A 160 1.44 -11.07 5.58
N ASP A 161 1.68 -9.77 5.44
CA ASP A 161 2.73 -9.05 6.16
C ASP A 161 2.25 -8.50 7.51
N LEU A 162 0.95 -8.45 7.76
CA LEU A 162 0.40 -7.97 9.03
C LEU A 162 0.48 -9.02 10.13
N ALA A 163 0.54 -8.55 11.37
CA ALA A 163 0.56 -9.40 12.56
C ALA A 163 -0.63 -10.36 12.56
N THR A 164 -0.34 -11.65 12.65
CA THR A 164 -1.35 -12.71 12.57
C THR A 164 -1.37 -13.52 13.85
N LYS A 165 -2.56 -13.71 14.41
CA LYS A 165 -2.79 -14.57 15.57
C LYS A 165 -3.30 -15.93 15.13
N VAL A 166 -2.80 -16.98 15.78
CA VAL A 166 -3.30 -18.34 15.59
C VAL A 166 -4.41 -18.59 16.59
N LEU A 167 -5.60 -18.91 16.10
CA LEU A 167 -6.77 -19.16 16.93
C LEU A 167 -7.22 -20.60 16.78
N LEU A 168 -7.37 -21.30 17.91
CA LEU A 168 -8.02 -22.62 17.98
C LEU A 168 -9.49 -22.45 18.35
N LYS A 169 -10.38 -22.98 17.52
CA LYS A 169 -11.81 -23.11 17.87
C LYS A 169 -12.08 -24.50 18.46
N HIS A 170 -12.47 -24.55 19.72
CA HIS A 170 -12.88 -25.77 20.40
C HIS A 170 -14.21 -25.53 21.14
N GLU A 171 -15.19 -26.39 20.98
CA GLU A 171 -16.51 -26.33 21.66
C GLU A 171 -17.17 -24.92 21.66
N ASN A 172 -17.19 -24.25 20.51
CA ASN A 172 -17.70 -22.87 20.33
C ASN A 172 -16.93 -21.76 21.07
N GLN A 173 -15.77 -22.04 21.65
CA GLN A 173 -14.86 -21.06 22.22
C GLN A 173 -13.63 -20.90 21.32
N PHE A 174 -13.05 -19.70 21.34
CA PHE A 174 -11.79 -19.42 20.68
C PHE A 174 -10.69 -19.32 21.71
N TYR A 175 -9.58 -19.93 21.42
CA TYR A 175 -8.35 -19.91 22.20
C TYR A 175 -7.25 -19.33 21.33
N GLU A 176 -6.42 -18.47 21.91
CA GLU A 176 -5.23 -17.92 21.28
C GLU A 176 -4.04 -18.79 21.65
N GLU A 177 -3.19 -19.16 20.67
CA GLU A 177 -1.98 -19.94 20.85
C GLU A 177 -0.82 -19.05 21.32
#